data_18ca23a46fe3b66c3c5013f082a5f02e
#
_entry.id   18ca23a46fe3b66c3c5013f082a5f02e
#
_cell.length_a   1.000
_cell.length_b   1.000
_cell.length_c   1.000
_cell.angle_alpha   90.00
_cell.angle_beta   90.00
_cell.angle_gamma   90.00
#
_symmetry.space_group_name_H-M   'P 1'
#
loop_
_entity.id
_entity.type
_entity.pdbx_description
1 polymer ?
#
loop_
_entity_poly.entity_id
_entity_poly.type
_entity_poly.pdbx_seq_one_letter_code
_entity_poly.pdbx_strand_id
1 'polypeptide(L)'
;AQVKKYTSYIYLHVQGEPLMHPDLDKLLSAADRLQLHVQLVTNGSLICSHTEILNHPSLRKVSFSLHSIDYQKTSAMDYLEPVLSFCKAASDAGRPFCELRFWLGSQNMMPKSDEILCYLQKFYKFQITSRFHSYEIMPQVYVSMAEEFEWPSLDSASITTAGTCHGGVQQIAILSDGTVVPCCLDKDGIMNLGNCLQQPLSEILNSERLAVLQKGFQNDRVVEPLCQHCTYRCRFSETSL
;
A
#
# COMPACT_ATOMS: atom_id res chain seq x y z
N ALA A 1 17.52 5.07 8.98
CA ALA A 1 17.66 6.00 10.12
C ALA A 1 17.08 7.39 9.82
N GLN A 2 17.31 7.97 8.63
CA GLN A 2 16.89 9.35 8.30
C GLN A 2 15.37 9.59 8.46
N VAL A 3 14.53 8.64 8.03
CA VAL A 3 13.06 8.75 8.06
C VAL A 3 12.48 8.90 9.47
N LYS A 4 13.16 8.35 10.51
CA LYS A 4 12.67 8.38 11.90
C LYS A 4 12.43 9.79 12.44
N LYS A 5 13.12 10.80 11.89
CA LYS A 5 12.93 12.21 12.27
C LYS A 5 11.57 12.79 11.81
N TYR A 6 10.95 12.15 10.82
CA TYR A 6 9.75 12.67 10.14
C TYR A 6 8.52 11.80 10.38
N THR A 7 8.71 10.51 10.62
CA THR A 7 7.61 9.57 10.82
C THR A 7 7.98 8.45 11.76
N SER A 8 6.97 7.89 12.42
CA SER A 8 7.05 6.61 13.12
C SER A 8 6.48 5.44 12.30
N TYR A 9 5.93 5.70 11.11
CA TYR A 9 5.33 4.68 10.25
C TYR A 9 6.04 4.60 8.92
N ILE A 10 6.32 3.37 8.46
CA ILE A 10 6.82 3.09 7.13
C ILE A 10 5.98 1.98 6.47
N TYR A 11 5.85 2.08 5.16
CA TYR A 11 5.15 1.10 4.35
C TYR A 11 6.14 0.41 3.43
N LEU A 12 6.19 -0.92 3.48
CA LEU A 12 6.97 -1.73 2.54
C LEU A 12 6.07 -2.16 1.40
N HIS A 13 6.05 -1.34 0.37
CA HIS A 13 5.32 -1.53 -0.89
C HIS A 13 5.88 -0.59 -1.96
N VAL A 14 5.20 -0.20 -2.95
CA VAL A 14 5.35 0.59 -4.16
C VAL A 14 5.28 -0.35 -5.34
N GLN A 15 6.36 -1.02 -5.68
CA GLN A 15 6.43 -2.08 -6.69
C GLN A 15 7.13 -3.31 -6.14
N GLY A 16 6.86 -4.45 -6.77
CA GLY A 16 7.45 -5.72 -6.40
C GLY A 16 6.73 -6.40 -5.24
N GLU A 17 7.38 -7.39 -4.67
CA GLU A 17 6.87 -8.20 -3.57
C GLU A 17 7.86 -8.15 -2.40
N PRO A 18 7.49 -7.54 -1.27
CA PRO A 18 8.41 -7.43 -0.13
C PRO A 18 8.94 -8.77 0.40
N LEU A 19 8.13 -9.83 0.32
CA LEU A 19 8.55 -11.16 0.76
C LEU A 19 9.62 -11.79 -0.13
N MET A 20 9.89 -11.24 -1.32
CA MET A 20 11.03 -11.62 -2.16
C MET A 20 12.34 -10.95 -1.75
N HIS A 21 12.30 -9.95 -0.86
CA HIS A 21 13.51 -9.22 -0.49
C HIS A 21 14.41 -10.09 0.41
N PRO A 22 15.65 -10.40 0.01
CA PRO A 22 16.50 -11.35 0.74
C PRO A 22 16.87 -10.91 2.16
N ASP A 23 16.82 -9.62 2.43
CA ASP A 23 17.15 -9.02 3.72
C ASP A 23 15.91 -8.47 4.45
N LEU A 24 14.70 -8.98 4.17
CA LEU A 24 13.47 -8.48 4.82
C LEU A 24 13.57 -8.55 6.35
N ASP A 25 14.06 -9.67 6.90
CA ASP A 25 14.29 -9.83 8.34
C ASP A 25 15.22 -8.77 8.92
N LYS A 26 16.33 -8.45 8.20
CA LYS A 26 17.24 -7.39 8.64
C LYS A 26 16.59 -6.01 8.60
N LEU A 27 15.72 -5.75 7.62
CA LEU A 27 14.96 -4.49 7.52
C LEU A 27 13.97 -4.37 8.67
N LEU A 28 13.22 -5.42 8.99
CA LEU A 28 12.30 -5.46 10.13
C LEU A 28 13.06 -5.32 11.45
N SER A 29 14.18 -6.03 11.63
CA SER A 29 15.06 -5.86 12.81
C SER A 29 15.61 -4.44 12.94
N ALA A 30 15.91 -3.78 11.84
CA ALA A 30 16.31 -2.37 11.86
C ALA A 30 15.16 -1.44 12.26
N ALA A 31 13.95 -1.74 11.80
CA ALA A 31 12.74 -1.02 12.20
C ALA A 31 12.43 -1.20 13.69
N ASP A 32 12.61 -2.42 14.23
CA ASP A 32 12.48 -2.71 15.66
C ASP A 32 13.43 -1.81 16.49
N ARG A 33 14.72 -1.81 16.13
CA ARG A 33 15.73 -0.97 16.83
C ARG A 33 15.43 0.53 16.75
N LEU A 34 14.85 0.97 15.62
CA LEU A 34 14.48 2.37 15.42
C LEU A 34 13.08 2.71 15.97
N GLN A 35 12.37 1.75 16.52
CA GLN A 35 10.99 1.91 16.99
C GLN A 35 10.08 2.50 15.89
N LEU A 36 10.21 2.00 14.67
CA LEU A 36 9.34 2.30 13.55
C LEU A 36 8.21 1.28 13.51
N HIS A 37 7.02 1.72 13.12
CA HIS A 37 5.88 0.85 12.84
C HIS A 37 5.85 0.52 11.35
N VAL A 38 5.93 -0.77 11.03
CA VAL A 38 5.95 -1.25 9.65
C VAL A 38 4.57 -1.72 9.22
N GLN A 39 4.15 -1.27 8.06
CA GLN A 39 3.03 -1.84 7.32
C GLN A 39 3.57 -2.51 6.05
N LEU A 40 3.27 -3.78 5.89
CA LEU A 40 3.73 -4.59 4.76
C LEU A 40 2.55 -4.88 3.85
N VAL A 41 2.72 -4.67 2.55
CA VAL A 41 1.73 -5.02 1.53
C VAL A 41 2.32 -6.11 0.65
N THR A 42 1.65 -7.25 0.58
CA THR A 42 2.14 -8.44 -0.12
C THR A 42 1.06 -9.04 -1.01
N ASN A 43 1.47 -9.72 -2.07
CA ASN A 43 0.58 -10.56 -2.85
C ASN A 43 0.27 -11.91 -2.17
N GLY A 44 0.86 -12.19 -1.02
CA GLY A 44 0.60 -13.37 -0.19
C GLY A 44 1.20 -14.69 -0.68
N SER A 45 1.71 -14.77 -1.88
CA SER A 45 2.16 -16.03 -2.50
C SER A 45 3.32 -16.73 -1.78
N LEU A 46 4.12 -15.98 -1.01
CA LEU A 46 5.29 -16.48 -0.29
C LEU A 46 5.09 -16.52 1.23
N ILE A 47 3.89 -16.26 1.74
CA ILE A 47 3.68 -16.07 3.18
C ILE A 47 3.98 -17.33 4.00
N CYS A 48 3.77 -18.52 3.44
CA CYS A 48 4.08 -19.78 4.13
C CYS A 48 5.58 -19.94 4.45
N SER A 49 6.45 -19.30 3.66
CA SER A 49 7.91 -19.34 3.84
C SER A 49 8.44 -18.17 4.67
N HIS A 50 7.57 -17.30 5.18
CA HIS A 50 7.93 -16.07 5.90
C HIS A 50 7.10 -15.87 7.17
N THR A 51 6.69 -16.95 7.84
CA THR A 51 5.91 -16.84 9.08
C THR A 51 6.68 -16.21 10.23
N GLU A 52 8.02 -16.24 10.19
CA GLU A 52 8.93 -15.61 11.17
C GLU A 52 8.76 -14.10 11.26
N ILE A 53 8.22 -13.43 10.24
CA ILE A 53 7.96 -11.98 10.31
C ILE A 53 7.01 -11.60 11.46
N LEU A 54 6.19 -12.53 11.95
CA LEU A 54 5.36 -12.36 13.15
C LEU A 54 6.17 -12.05 14.41
N ASN A 55 7.47 -12.39 14.44
CA ASN A 55 8.32 -12.16 15.59
C ASN A 55 8.74 -10.68 15.76
N HIS A 56 8.61 -9.86 14.71
CA HIS A 56 9.01 -8.46 14.74
C HIS A 56 7.98 -7.54 15.39
N PRO A 57 8.28 -6.90 16.55
CA PRO A 57 7.37 -5.96 17.20
C PRO A 57 7.01 -4.74 16.36
N SER A 58 7.90 -4.34 15.45
CA SER A 58 7.66 -3.24 14.51
C SER A 58 6.56 -3.53 13.50
N LEU A 59 6.32 -4.81 13.17
CA LEU A 59 5.30 -5.19 12.19
C LEU A 59 3.89 -4.96 12.77
N ARG A 60 3.25 -3.88 12.33
CA ARG A 60 1.92 -3.45 12.81
C ARG A 60 0.79 -3.96 11.95
N LYS A 61 1.03 -4.07 10.65
CA LYS A 61 -0.01 -4.48 9.70
C LYS A 61 0.58 -5.25 8.54
N VAL A 62 -0.12 -6.30 8.12
CA VAL A 62 0.12 -7.01 6.86
C VAL A 62 -1.15 -6.92 6.02
N SER A 63 -1.04 -6.30 4.84
CA SER A 63 -2.14 -6.22 3.88
C SER A 63 -1.89 -7.20 2.75
N PHE A 64 -2.77 -8.17 2.61
CA PHE A 64 -2.74 -9.17 1.54
C PHE A 64 -3.57 -8.67 0.36
N SER A 65 -2.93 -8.48 -0.79
CA SER A 65 -3.59 -8.08 -2.04
C SER A 65 -4.21 -9.32 -2.70
N LEU A 66 -5.37 -9.79 -2.21
CA LEU A 66 -5.98 -11.05 -2.65
C LEU A 66 -6.38 -11.06 -4.13
N HIS A 67 -6.64 -9.90 -4.71
CA HIS A 67 -6.86 -9.75 -6.16
C HIS A 67 -5.67 -10.22 -7.02
N SER A 68 -4.49 -10.35 -6.44
CA SER A 68 -3.31 -10.87 -7.15
C SER A 68 -3.42 -12.34 -7.55
N ILE A 69 -4.32 -13.10 -6.92
CA ILE A 69 -4.52 -14.54 -7.21
C ILE A 69 -4.96 -14.78 -8.65
N ASP A 70 -5.71 -13.86 -9.23
CA ASP A 70 -6.21 -13.99 -10.59
C ASP A 70 -5.10 -14.02 -11.65
N TYR A 71 -3.91 -13.53 -11.30
CA TYR A 71 -2.71 -13.56 -12.12
C TYR A 71 -1.75 -14.72 -11.79
N GLN A 72 -2.14 -15.60 -10.85
CA GLN A 72 -1.32 -16.74 -10.42
C GLN A 72 -1.86 -18.06 -10.98
N LYS A 73 -0.98 -19.07 -11.09
CA LYS A 73 -1.34 -20.39 -11.61
C LYS A 73 -1.98 -21.31 -10.57
N THR A 74 -1.86 -20.98 -9.29
CA THR A 74 -2.42 -21.77 -8.19
C THR A 74 -3.95 -21.67 -8.13
N SER A 75 -4.61 -22.61 -7.45
CA SER A 75 -6.05 -22.51 -7.18
C SER A 75 -6.33 -21.42 -6.13
N ALA A 76 -7.58 -20.95 -6.07
CA ALA A 76 -8.00 -19.96 -5.09
C ALA A 76 -7.79 -20.46 -3.65
N MET A 77 -8.12 -21.73 -3.39
CA MET A 77 -8.03 -22.31 -2.03
C MET A 77 -6.61 -22.64 -1.61
N ASP A 78 -5.77 -23.19 -2.51
CA ASP A 78 -4.35 -23.46 -2.21
C ASP A 78 -3.58 -22.17 -1.91
N TYR A 79 -3.99 -21.06 -2.51
CA TYR A 79 -3.44 -19.73 -2.21
C TYR A 79 -3.96 -19.18 -0.88
N LEU A 80 -5.26 -19.32 -0.60
CA LEU A 80 -5.90 -18.74 0.56
C LEU A 80 -5.49 -19.40 1.87
N GLU A 81 -5.30 -20.73 1.87
CA GLU A 81 -5.01 -21.52 3.08
C GLU A 81 -3.77 -21.00 3.84
N PRO A 82 -2.59 -20.79 3.21
CA PRO A 82 -1.43 -20.22 3.88
C PRO A 82 -1.68 -18.79 4.41
N VAL A 83 -2.45 -17.97 3.69
CA VAL A 83 -2.80 -16.61 4.12
C VAL A 83 -3.67 -16.66 5.38
N LEU A 84 -4.71 -17.50 5.41
CA LEU A 84 -5.56 -17.66 6.59
C LEU A 84 -4.81 -18.27 7.78
N SER A 85 -3.88 -19.21 7.53
CA SER A 85 -3.03 -19.78 8.57
C SER A 85 -2.16 -18.71 9.23
N PHE A 86 -1.55 -17.82 8.44
CA PHE A 86 -0.81 -16.66 8.94
C PHE A 86 -1.73 -15.70 9.72
N CYS A 87 -2.90 -15.37 9.18
CA CYS A 87 -3.88 -14.51 9.84
C CYS A 87 -4.34 -15.09 11.19
N LYS A 88 -4.53 -16.41 11.27
CA LYS A 88 -4.88 -17.10 12.51
C LYS A 88 -3.78 -16.96 13.54
N ALA A 89 -2.51 -17.20 13.15
CA ALA A 89 -1.37 -17.05 14.04
C ALA A 89 -1.21 -15.60 14.54
N ALA A 90 -1.42 -14.61 13.65
CA ALA A 90 -1.43 -13.20 14.02
C ALA A 90 -2.55 -12.86 15.00
N SER A 91 -3.76 -13.37 14.76
CA SER A 91 -4.92 -13.20 15.64
C SER A 91 -4.65 -13.78 17.03
N ASP A 92 -4.12 -15.01 17.12
CA ASP A 92 -3.79 -15.68 18.38
C ASP A 92 -2.69 -14.94 19.16
N ALA A 93 -1.73 -14.34 18.44
CA ALA A 93 -0.67 -13.53 19.03
C ALA A 93 -1.11 -12.08 19.38
N GLY A 94 -2.30 -11.66 18.95
CA GLY A 94 -2.81 -10.29 19.13
C GLY A 94 -2.10 -9.24 18.26
N ARG A 95 -1.29 -9.65 17.28
CA ARG A 95 -0.57 -8.78 16.32
C ARG A 95 0.08 -9.61 15.20
N PRO A 96 0.39 -9.01 14.03
CA PRO A 96 -0.03 -7.70 13.51
C PRO A 96 -1.51 -7.68 13.12
N PHE A 97 -2.06 -6.52 12.82
CA PHE A 97 -3.31 -6.45 12.08
C PHE A 97 -3.14 -7.07 10.69
N CYS A 98 -4.08 -7.91 10.28
CA CYS A 98 -4.12 -8.48 8.94
C CYS A 98 -5.28 -7.90 8.15
N GLU A 99 -5.03 -7.49 6.92
CA GLU A 99 -6.05 -6.98 6.01
C GLU A 99 -6.08 -7.81 4.74
N LEU A 100 -7.21 -8.41 4.46
CA LEU A 100 -7.50 -9.16 3.24
C LEU A 100 -8.16 -8.18 2.24
N ARG A 101 -7.38 -7.68 1.27
CA ARG A 101 -7.81 -6.62 0.35
C ARG A 101 -8.27 -7.19 -0.98
N PHE A 102 -9.46 -6.77 -1.39
CA PHE A 102 -10.01 -7.04 -2.71
C PHE A 102 -10.12 -5.74 -3.51
N TRP A 103 -9.91 -5.83 -4.81
CA TRP A 103 -10.26 -4.76 -5.74
C TRP A 103 -11.62 -5.04 -6.35
N LEU A 104 -12.44 -4.01 -6.35
CA LEU A 104 -13.69 -3.99 -7.10
C LEU A 104 -13.38 -3.37 -8.46
N GLY A 105 -13.35 -4.20 -9.50
CA GLY A 105 -13.23 -3.73 -10.87
C GLY A 105 -14.48 -2.95 -11.31
N SER A 106 -14.37 -2.25 -12.42
CA SER A 106 -15.44 -1.40 -12.97
C SER A 106 -16.70 -2.17 -13.37
N GLN A 107 -16.59 -3.47 -13.61
CA GLN A 107 -17.72 -4.32 -14.05
C GLN A 107 -17.98 -5.50 -13.12
N ASN A 108 -16.97 -6.32 -12.80
CA ASN A 108 -17.09 -7.48 -11.90
C ASN A 108 -15.73 -7.81 -11.28
N MET A 109 -15.78 -8.50 -10.13
CA MET A 109 -14.59 -9.09 -9.55
C MET A 109 -14.06 -10.24 -10.44
N MET A 110 -12.75 -10.42 -10.46
CA MET A 110 -12.13 -11.53 -11.19
C MET A 110 -12.48 -12.88 -10.55
N PRO A 111 -12.53 -13.98 -11.33
CA PRO A 111 -13.13 -15.25 -10.90
C PRO A 111 -12.55 -15.86 -9.62
N LYS A 112 -11.22 -15.91 -9.47
CA LYS A 112 -10.60 -16.49 -8.27
C LYS A 112 -10.74 -15.59 -7.06
N SER A 113 -10.68 -14.28 -7.23
CA SER A 113 -10.95 -13.31 -6.17
C SER A 113 -12.39 -13.41 -5.68
N ASP A 114 -13.36 -13.58 -6.59
CA ASP A 114 -14.76 -13.78 -6.25
C ASP A 114 -14.99 -15.10 -5.51
N GLU A 115 -14.37 -16.20 -5.95
CA GLU A 115 -14.40 -17.49 -5.26
C GLU A 115 -13.90 -17.37 -3.81
N ILE A 116 -12.77 -16.69 -3.60
CA ILE A 116 -12.22 -16.44 -2.25
C ILE A 116 -13.20 -15.62 -1.42
N LEU A 117 -13.75 -14.55 -1.98
CA LEU A 117 -14.66 -13.68 -1.25
C LEU A 117 -15.94 -14.42 -0.85
N CYS A 118 -16.54 -15.19 -1.76
CA CYS A 118 -17.69 -16.04 -1.47
C CYS A 118 -17.41 -17.06 -0.37
N TYR A 119 -16.23 -17.69 -0.41
CA TYR A 119 -15.79 -18.61 0.65
C TYR A 119 -15.71 -17.89 2.01
N LEU A 120 -15.04 -16.73 2.09
CA LEU A 120 -14.88 -15.97 3.32
C LEU A 120 -16.22 -15.51 3.89
N GLN A 121 -17.15 -15.01 3.05
CA GLN A 121 -18.49 -14.60 3.46
C GLN A 121 -19.28 -15.77 4.06
N LYS A 122 -19.23 -16.93 3.40
CA LYS A 122 -19.93 -18.14 3.86
C LYS A 122 -19.35 -18.69 5.16
N PHE A 123 -18.01 -18.75 5.26
CA PHE A 123 -17.33 -19.34 6.41
C PHE A 123 -17.42 -18.46 7.65
N TYR A 124 -17.17 -17.15 7.49
CA TYR A 124 -17.18 -16.17 8.60
C TYR A 124 -18.52 -15.46 8.80
N LYS A 125 -19.52 -15.79 7.99
CA LYS A 125 -20.93 -15.31 8.11
C LYS A 125 -21.06 -13.79 8.12
N PHE A 126 -20.36 -13.09 7.23
CA PHE A 126 -20.53 -11.65 7.03
C PHE A 126 -21.08 -11.34 5.64
N GLN A 127 -21.69 -10.16 5.50
CA GLN A 127 -22.18 -9.66 4.22
C GLN A 127 -21.60 -8.28 3.94
N ILE A 128 -21.23 -8.04 2.69
CA ILE A 128 -20.75 -6.73 2.28
C ILE A 128 -21.95 -5.81 2.09
N THR A 129 -22.11 -4.87 3.01
CA THR A 129 -23.18 -3.87 2.99
C THR A 129 -22.71 -2.50 2.50
N SER A 130 -21.39 -2.27 2.50
CA SER A 130 -20.77 -1.02 2.04
C SER A 130 -19.36 -1.26 1.54
N ARG A 131 -18.98 -0.56 0.46
CA ARG A 131 -17.60 -0.57 -0.09
C ARG A 131 -16.59 0.12 0.82
N PHE A 132 -17.04 0.92 1.76
CA PHE A 132 -16.18 1.72 2.64
C PHE A 132 -15.99 1.10 4.03
N HIS A 133 -16.58 -0.05 4.30
CA HIS A 133 -16.42 -0.74 5.57
C HIS A 133 -15.41 -1.88 5.46
N SER A 134 -14.61 -2.03 6.52
CA SER A 134 -13.82 -3.23 6.74
C SER A 134 -14.62 -4.18 7.64
N TYR A 135 -14.62 -5.46 7.30
CA TYR A 135 -15.36 -6.50 8.01
C TYR A 135 -14.38 -7.35 8.81
N GLU A 136 -14.50 -7.32 10.13
CA GLU A 136 -13.68 -8.17 10.99
C GLU A 136 -14.18 -9.63 10.89
N ILE A 137 -13.28 -10.54 10.53
CA ILE A 137 -13.57 -11.97 10.38
C ILE A 137 -12.95 -12.82 11.48
N MET A 138 -11.89 -12.33 12.09
CA MET A 138 -11.24 -12.85 13.30
C MET A 138 -10.67 -11.65 14.07
N PRO A 139 -10.34 -11.76 15.38
CA PRO A 139 -9.67 -10.68 16.10
C PRO A 139 -8.47 -10.16 15.33
N GLN A 140 -8.47 -8.86 15.00
CA GLN A 140 -7.42 -8.17 14.23
C GLN A 140 -7.27 -8.60 12.75
N VAL A 141 -8.21 -9.36 12.19
CA VAL A 141 -8.21 -9.76 10.77
C VAL A 141 -9.45 -9.20 10.07
N TYR A 142 -9.22 -8.38 9.06
CA TYR A 142 -10.25 -7.62 8.37
C TYR A 142 -10.28 -7.91 6.88
N VAL A 143 -11.47 -8.01 6.31
CA VAL A 143 -11.69 -7.97 4.86
C VAL A 143 -12.01 -6.55 4.46
N SER A 144 -11.32 -6.01 3.47
CA SER A 144 -11.56 -4.67 2.93
C SER A 144 -11.72 -4.70 1.41
N MET A 145 -12.55 -3.77 0.93
CA MET A 145 -12.76 -3.52 -0.49
C MET A 145 -12.15 -2.19 -0.87
N ALA A 146 -11.52 -2.12 -2.04
CA ALA A 146 -11.02 -0.88 -2.61
C ALA A 146 -11.40 -0.84 -4.09
N GLU A 147 -11.65 0.35 -4.60
CA GLU A 147 -11.78 0.54 -6.04
C GLU A 147 -10.43 0.34 -6.71
N GLU A 148 -10.45 -0.41 -7.81
CA GLU A 148 -9.30 -0.52 -8.68
C GLU A 148 -8.91 0.87 -9.20
N PHE A 149 -7.64 1.10 -9.39
CA PHE A 149 -7.11 2.33 -9.97
C PHE A 149 -6.05 2.01 -11.02
N GLU A 150 -5.91 2.87 -11.98
CA GLU A 150 -4.83 2.79 -12.96
C GLU A 150 -3.60 3.55 -12.47
N TRP A 151 -2.43 2.96 -12.70
CA TRP A 151 -1.16 3.65 -12.44
C TRP A 151 -1.07 4.89 -13.33
N PRO A 152 -0.77 6.06 -12.76
CA PRO A 152 -0.66 7.27 -13.57
C PRO A 152 0.47 7.13 -14.60
N SER A 153 0.20 7.57 -15.83
CA SER A 153 1.15 7.58 -16.92
C SER A 153 0.99 8.89 -17.71
N LEU A 154 2.12 9.44 -18.16
CA LEU A 154 2.10 10.63 -19.05
C LEU A 154 1.46 10.34 -20.41
N ASP A 155 1.37 9.07 -20.79
CA ASP A 155 0.73 8.63 -22.05
C ASP A 155 -0.80 8.57 -21.93
N SER A 156 -1.36 8.58 -20.70
CA SER A 156 -2.81 8.62 -20.50
C SER A 156 -3.36 10.03 -20.70
N ALA A 157 -4.68 10.15 -20.85
CA ALA A 157 -5.31 11.46 -20.93
C ALA A 157 -5.13 12.27 -19.64
N SER A 158 -4.87 13.57 -19.77
CA SER A 158 -4.90 14.49 -18.62
C SER A 158 -6.33 14.63 -18.10
N ILE A 159 -6.49 14.57 -16.79
CA ILE A 159 -7.80 14.59 -16.12
C ILE A 159 -8.18 16.02 -15.75
N THR A 160 -7.32 16.69 -14.96
CA THR A 160 -7.56 18.06 -14.49
C THR A 160 -6.30 18.67 -13.90
N THR A 161 -6.19 20.00 -13.99
CA THR A 161 -5.16 20.79 -13.33
C THR A 161 -5.61 21.39 -11.99
N ALA A 162 -6.86 21.15 -11.58
CA ALA A 162 -7.40 21.52 -10.29
C ALA A 162 -7.45 20.33 -9.33
N GLY A 163 -7.38 20.57 -8.02
CA GLY A 163 -7.53 19.58 -6.97
C GLY A 163 -6.32 19.47 -6.05
N THR A 164 -6.47 18.62 -5.05
CA THR A 164 -5.49 18.37 -3.98
C THR A 164 -5.06 16.91 -3.90
N CYS A 165 -4.04 16.59 -3.09
CA CYS A 165 -3.60 15.23 -2.83
C CYS A 165 -2.75 15.17 -1.54
N HIS A 166 -2.62 13.97 -0.98
CA HIS A 166 -1.72 13.71 0.15
C HIS A 166 -0.25 13.51 -0.26
N GLY A 167 0.01 13.22 -1.54
CA GLY A 167 1.37 13.02 -2.07
C GLY A 167 2.24 14.26 -1.92
N GLY A 168 3.44 14.10 -1.36
CA GLY A 168 4.34 15.21 -1.04
C GLY A 168 3.90 16.11 0.12
N VAL A 169 2.68 15.93 0.64
CA VAL A 169 2.12 16.72 1.76
C VAL A 169 2.15 15.91 3.06
N GLN A 170 1.56 14.71 3.05
CA GLN A 170 1.46 13.82 4.20
C GLN A 170 2.32 12.56 4.04
N GLN A 171 2.79 12.28 2.86
CA GLN A 171 3.61 11.11 2.53
C GLN A 171 4.61 11.44 1.42
N ILE A 172 5.69 10.66 1.40
CA ILE A 172 6.63 10.54 0.29
C ILE A 172 6.86 9.04 0.05
N ALA A 173 7.47 8.70 -1.09
CA ALA A 173 8.00 7.36 -1.30
C ALA A 173 9.50 7.40 -1.60
N ILE A 174 10.19 6.32 -1.26
CA ILE A 174 11.60 6.11 -1.56
C ILE A 174 11.68 4.82 -2.39
N LEU A 175 12.16 4.94 -3.61
CA LEU A 175 12.31 3.81 -4.51
C LEU A 175 13.55 2.96 -4.13
N SER A 176 13.69 1.79 -4.71
CA SER A 176 14.75 0.83 -4.37
C SER A 176 16.17 1.34 -4.62
N ASP A 177 16.33 2.28 -5.54
CA ASP A 177 17.61 2.94 -5.87
C ASP A 177 17.90 4.17 -5.00
N GLY A 178 17.01 4.48 -4.03
CA GLY A 178 17.11 5.64 -3.15
C GLY A 178 16.46 6.91 -3.69
N THR A 179 15.89 6.88 -4.88
CA THR A 179 15.16 8.03 -5.45
C THR A 179 13.94 8.36 -4.59
N VAL A 180 13.80 9.61 -4.20
CA VAL A 180 12.66 10.12 -3.41
C VAL A 180 11.64 10.74 -4.35
N VAL A 181 10.38 10.34 -4.19
CA VAL A 181 9.23 10.82 -4.99
C VAL A 181 8.09 11.25 -4.08
N PRO A 182 7.17 12.12 -4.54
CA PRO A 182 6.07 12.64 -3.72
C PRO A 182 5.10 11.56 -3.23
N CYS A 183 4.88 10.49 -3.98
CA CYS A 183 3.97 9.41 -3.58
C CYS A 183 4.33 8.07 -4.22
N CYS A 184 3.77 6.99 -3.66
CA CYS A 184 4.02 5.62 -4.10
C CYS A 184 3.46 5.30 -5.51
N LEU A 185 2.63 6.15 -6.10
CA LEU A 185 2.12 5.95 -7.46
C LEU A 185 3.10 6.45 -8.54
N ASP A 186 4.11 7.21 -8.16
CA ASP A 186 5.23 7.56 -9.05
C ASP A 186 6.30 6.44 -8.99
N LYS A 187 5.95 5.30 -9.52
CA LYS A 187 6.79 4.11 -9.50
C LYS A 187 8.06 4.20 -10.37
N ASP A 188 8.05 5.09 -11.33
CA ASP A 188 9.12 5.26 -12.32
C ASP A 188 10.06 6.45 -11.98
N GLY A 189 9.76 7.18 -10.89
CA GLY A 189 10.60 8.30 -10.44
C GLY A 189 10.51 9.54 -11.31
N ILE A 190 9.39 9.75 -12.00
CA ILE A 190 9.18 10.90 -12.91
C ILE A 190 9.25 12.22 -12.14
N MET A 191 8.68 12.24 -10.93
CA MET A 191 8.72 13.39 -10.03
C MET A 191 9.89 13.29 -9.05
N ASN A 192 11.09 12.99 -9.53
CA ASN A 192 12.31 12.85 -8.72
C ASN A 192 12.57 14.14 -7.92
N LEU A 193 12.59 14.00 -6.58
CA LEU A 193 12.91 15.09 -5.63
C LEU A 193 14.38 15.07 -5.20
N GLY A 194 15.13 14.01 -5.50
CA GLY A 194 16.50 13.77 -5.10
C GLY A 194 16.73 12.31 -4.71
N ASN A 195 17.93 11.97 -4.27
CA ASN A 195 18.28 10.59 -3.89
C ASN A 195 18.84 10.55 -2.47
N CYS A 196 18.19 9.83 -1.57
CA CYS A 196 18.54 9.77 -0.14
C CYS A 196 19.81 8.96 0.16
N LEU A 197 20.41 8.30 -0.83
CA LEU A 197 21.73 7.69 -0.74
C LEU A 197 22.85 8.68 -1.08
N GLN A 198 22.53 9.79 -1.75
CA GLN A 198 23.49 10.79 -2.22
C GLN A 198 23.44 12.07 -1.39
N GLN A 199 22.29 12.41 -0.81
CA GLN A 199 22.12 13.63 -0.02
C GLN A 199 21.17 13.39 1.16
N PRO A 200 21.25 14.23 2.22
CA PRO A 200 20.36 14.11 3.37
C PRO A 200 18.88 14.25 3.00
N LEU A 201 18.02 13.41 3.58
CA LEU A 201 16.57 13.48 3.36
C LEU A 201 16.00 14.86 3.72
N SER A 202 16.59 15.54 4.71
CA SER A 202 16.20 16.91 5.08
C SER A 202 16.35 17.93 3.95
N GLU A 203 17.37 17.80 3.11
CA GLU A 203 17.55 18.68 1.95
C GLU A 203 16.52 18.37 0.87
N ILE A 204 16.26 17.09 0.62
CA ILE A 204 15.25 16.66 -0.35
C ILE A 204 13.86 17.17 0.04
N LEU A 205 13.50 17.06 1.33
CA LEU A 205 12.20 17.52 1.84
C LEU A 205 12.06 19.06 1.85
N ASN A 206 13.16 19.80 1.74
CA ASN A 206 13.18 21.25 1.60
C ASN A 206 13.43 21.71 0.14
N SER A 207 13.34 20.79 -0.83
CA SER A 207 13.56 21.12 -2.25
C SER A 207 12.49 22.08 -2.78
N GLU A 208 12.88 22.95 -3.71
CA GLU A 208 11.98 23.88 -4.37
C GLU A 208 10.83 23.16 -5.09
N ARG A 209 11.13 22.03 -5.75
CA ARG A 209 10.11 21.23 -6.44
C ARG A 209 9.02 20.74 -5.50
N LEU A 210 9.40 20.22 -4.32
CA LEU A 210 8.43 19.77 -3.32
C LEU A 210 7.62 20.94 -2.76
N ALA A 211 8.25 22.07 -2.50
CA ALA A 211 7.56 23.27 -2.02
C ALA A 211 6.53 23.80 -3.04
N VAL A 212 6.87 23.81 -4.33
CA VAL A 212 5.95 24.20 -5.42
C VAL A 212 4.76 23.23 -5.50
N LEU A 213 5.00 21.90 -5.41
CA LEU A 213 3.95 20.90 -5.40
C LEU A 213 3.00 21.10 -4.20
N GLN A 214 3.54 21.25 -2.99
CA GLN A 214 2.76 21.47 -1.76
C GLN A 214 1.91 22.75 -1.85
N LYS A 215 2.52 23.85 -2.29
CA LYS A 215 1.82 25.13 -2.51
C LYS A 215 0.73 24.99 -3.57
N GLY A 216 0.98 24.22 -4.62
CA GLY A 216 -0.01 23.89 -5.63
C GLY A 216 -1.26 23.27 -4.99
N PHE A 217 -1.09 22.17 -4.25
CA PHE A 217 -2.20 21.46 -3.59
C PHE A 217 -2.92 22.30 -2.53
N GLN A 218 -2.21 23.15 -1.80
CA GLN A 218 -2.82 24.12 -0.87
C GLN A 218 -3.75 25.13 -1.56
N ASN A 219 -3.51 25.40 -2.84
CA ASN A 219 -4.30 26.33 -3.65
C ASN A 219 -5.19 25.61 -4.68
N ASP A 220 -5.54 24.36 -4.42
CA ASP A 220 -6.38 23.51 -5.30
C ASP A 220 -5.83 23.42 -6.74
N ARG A 221 -4.51 23.40 -6.87
CA ARG A 221 -3.82 23.37 -8.16
C ARG A 221 -2.84 22.20 -8.27
N VAL A 222 -2.94 21.47 -9.37
CA VAL A 222 -2.07 20.32 -9.69
C VAL A 222 -0.95 20.78 -10.60
N VAL A 223 0.26 20.92 -10.07
CA VAL A 223 1.41 21.48 -10.79
C VAL A 223 2.25 20.42 -11.51
N GLU A 224 2.31 19.21 -10.98
CA GLU A 224 3.11 18.12 -11.56
C GLU A 224 2.34 17.42 -12.70
N PRO A 225 2.97 17.25 -13.87
CA PRO A 225 2.31 16.60 -15.02
C PRO A 225 1.75 15.21 -14.68
N LEU A 226 2.54 14.34 -14.03
CA LEU A 226 2.08 13.00 -13.68
C LEU A 226 0.83 13.04 -12.78
N CYS A 227 0.74 14.00 -11.86
CA CYS A 227 -0.43 14.19 -11.01
C CYS A 227 -1.67 14.63 -11.81
N GLN A 228 -1.51 15.32 -12.94
CA GLN A 228 -2.62 15.69 -13.82
C GLN A 228 -3.23 14.49 -14.54
N HIS A 229 -2.49 13.38 -14.64
CA HIS A 229 -2.91 12.10 -15.24
C HIS A 229 -3.32 11.04 -14.21
N CYS A 230 -3.45 11.40 -12.93
CA CYS A 230 -3.69 10.46 -11.83
C CYS A 230 -5.18 10.41 -11.46
N THR A 231 -5.87 9.31 -11.81
CA THR A 231 -7.27 9.05 -11.41
C THR A 231 -7.42 8.87 -9.90
N TYR A 232 -6.42 8.27 -9.25
CA TYR A 232 -6.45 8.04 -7.79
C TYR A 232 -6.60 9.34 -6.99
N ARG A 233 -6.04 10.43 -7.47
CA ARG A 233 -6.11 11.75 -6.83
C ARG A 233 -7.53 12.29 -6.72
N CYS A 234 -8.42 11.95 -7.67
CA CYS A 234 -9.81 12.41 -7.67
C CYS A 234 -10.58 12.04 -6.39
N ARG A 235 -10.09 11.06 -5.63
CA ARG A 235 -10.65 10.66 -4.32
C ARG A 235 -10.52 11.73 -3.24
N PHE A 236 -9.62 12.68 -3.41
CA PHE A 236 -9.36 13.76 -2.44
C PHE A 236 -10.00 15.09 -2.83
N SER A 237 -10.71 15.15 -3.96
CA SER A 237 -11.47 16.33 -4.36
C SER A 237 -12.83 16.35 -3.63
N GLU A 238 -13.26 17.48 -3.12
CA GLU A 238 -14.53 17.64 -2.36
C GLU A 238 -15.80 17.30 -3.17
N THR A 239 -15.66 16.99 -4.44
CA THR A 239 -16.75 16.58 -5.34
C THR A 239 -17.11 15.09 -5.27
N SER A 240 -16.55 14.34 -4.32
CA SER A 240 -16.84 12.91 -4.11
C SER A 240 -17.77 12.73 -2.87
N LEU A 241 -18.90 13.44 -2.85
CA LEU A 241 -20.01 13.22 -1.93
C LEU A 241 -21.25 12.74 -2.69
#